data_4c128a43500678add229b08f7d57e71a
#
_entry.id   4c128a43500678add229b08f7d57e71a
#
_cell.length_a   1.000
_cell.length_b   1.000
_cell.length_c   1.000
_cell.angle_alpha   90.00
_cell.angle_beta   90.00
_cell.angle_gamma   90.00
#
_symmetry.space_group_name_H-M   'P 1'
#
loop_
_entity.id
_entity.type
_entity.pdbx_description
1 polymer ?
#
loop_
_entity_poly.entity_id
_entity_poly.type
_entity_poly.pdbx_seq_one_letter_code
_entity_poly.pdbx_strand_id
1 'polypeptide(L)'
;MSSFSSENEQAREDNVLERIAQIVGQRNIPAGEVHIGDDAAVLGPFLGQVVVSADVAVYAIHLDSELFSLEDLGFKAVTSALSDLAAMGAHPRGLTVSVSAPPGTDLEELHRGISLASEFSGCPVVGGDLSGATDTSVAVSVIGEVPRGEAVLRTGAKNGDEIFVTGALGSASAGLRLRRGGASLDNELVTAQRRPLARINEGIAARESGVSAMMDLSDGIGLDLHRLASASNVGFALYQVPIAEGATLQEAISGGEDYELLITTSDPEKLRSTFLQRGLREPISIGRVVSDPASRTLEGQPFEKLGWQHQL
;
A
#
# COMPACT_ATOMS: atom_id res chain seq x y z
N MET A 1 39.77 -27.14 -11.28
CA MET A 1 38.46 -27.24 -11.95
C MET A 1 37.39 -26.35 -11.30
N SER A 2 37.73 -25.39 -10.43
CA SER A 2 36.77 -24.51 -9.70
C SER A 2 36.66 -23.09 -10.23
N SER A 3 37.46 -22.65 -11.21
CA SER A 3 37.41 -21.28 -11.74
C SER A 3 36.39 -21.09 -12.88
N PHE A 4 36.19 -22.13 -13.70
CA PHE A 4 35.23 -22.04 -14.83
C PHE A 4 33.75 -22.05 -14.40
N SER A 5 33.40 -22.56 -13.21
CA SER A 5 32.02 -22.50 -12.71
C SER A 5 31.66 -21.13 -12.18
N SER A 6 32.60 -20.45 -11.49
CA SER A 6 32.38 -19.12 -10.91
C SER A 6 32.23 -18.01 -11.95
N GLU A 7 33.02 -18.03 -13.04
CA GLU A 7 32.92 -17.07 -14.14
C GLU A 7 31.59 -17.22 -14.92
N ASN A 8 31.09 -18.45 -15.08
CA ASN A 8 29.81 -18.71 -15.73
C ASN A 8 28.59 -18.35 -14.84
N GLU A 9 28.73 -18.46 -13.53
CA GLU A 9 27.69 -18.04 -12.56
C GLU A 9 27.66 -16.51 -12.44
N GLN A 10 28.81 -15.86 -12.35
CA GLN A 10 28.91 -14.39 -12.32
C GLN A 10 28.36 -13.78 -13.62
N ALA A 11 28.72 -14.30 -14.80
CA ALA A 11 28.17 -13.85 -16.07
C ALA A 11 26.64 -14.06 -16.18
N ARG A 12 26.06 -15.03 -15.45
CA ARG A 12 24.59 -15.23 -15.38
C ARG A 12 23.93 -14.19 -14.48
N GLU A 13 24.51 -13.86 -13.35
CA GLU A 13 24.01 -12.85 -12.44
C GLU A 13 24.03 -11.47 -13.09
N ASP A 14 25.15 -11.06 -13.69
CA ASP A 14 25.29 -9.79 -14.40
C ASP A 14 24.24 -9.67 -15.53
N ASN A 15 24.01 -10.71 -16.29
CA ASN A 15 22.98 -10.75 -17.35
C ASN A 15 21.54 -10.62 -16.80
N VAL A 16 21.26 -11.17 -15.60
CA VAL A 16 19.95 -11.03 -14.95
C VAL A 16 19.77 -9.60 -14.48
N LEU A 17 20.77 -9.03 -13.83
CA LEU A 17 20.74 -7.64 -13.35
C LEU A 17 20.56 -6.64 -14.49
N GLU A 18 21.26 -6.83 -15.63
CA GLU A 18 21.07 -5.98 -16.81
C GLU A 18 19.63 -6.04 -17.35
N ARG A 19 19.02 -7.22 -17.42
CA ARG A 19 17.63 -7.38 -17.89
C ARG A 19 16.63 -6.76 -16.90
N ILE A 20 16.84 -6.95 -15.60
CA ILE A 20 16.03 -6.30 -14.58
C ILE A 20 16.13 -4.79 -14.70
N ALA A 21 17.34 -4.24 -14.82
CA ALA A 21 17.55 -2.81 -15.00
C ALA A 21 16.84 -2.26 -16.25
N GLN A 22 16.77 -3.04 -17.33
CA GLN A 22 15.99 -2.67 -18.51
C GLN A 22 14.49 -2.68 -18.28
N ILE A 23 13.98 -3.59 -17.44
CA ILE A 23 12.54 -3.70 -17.11
C ILE A 23 12.10 -2.54 -16.22
N VAL A 24 12.84 -2.27 -15.12
CA VAL A 24 12.44 -1.31 -14.09
C VAL A 24 13.10 0.07 -14.23
N GLY A 25 14.16 0.18 -15.03
CA GLY A 25 14.92 1.42 -15.18
C GLY A 25 14.14 2.53 -15.88
N GLN A 26 14.26 3.74 -15.38
CA GLN A 26 13.60 4.90 -15.96
C GLN A 26 14.40 5.49 -17.13
N ARG A 27 13.68 5.89 -18.16
CA ARG A 27 14.27 6.54 -19.36
C ARG A 27 14.57 8.03 -19.14
N ASN A 28 13.85 8.70 -18.22
CA ASN A 28 13.97 10.12 -17.97
C ASN A 28 14.27 10.35 -16.48
N ILE A 29 15.55 10.35 -16.13
CA ILE A 29 16.00 10.66 -14.76
C ILE A 29 16.09 12.18 -14.62
N PRO A 30 15.53 12.80 -13.56
CA PRO A 30 15.63 14.23 -13.32
C PRO A 30 17.08 14.70 -13.23
N ALA A 31 17.37 15.92 -13.68
CA ALA A 31 18.70 16.47 -13.66
C ALA A 31 19.26 16.55 -12.23
N GLY A 32 20.42 15.96 -12.01
CA GLY A 32 21.09 15.91 -10.70
C GLY A 32 20.69 14.71 -9.83
N GLU A 33 19.79 13.86 -10.30
CA GLU A 33 19.51 12.58 -9.67
C GLU A 33 20.35 11.45 -10.29
N VAL A 34 20.58 10.40 -9.49
CA VAL A 34 21.21 9.14 -9.90
C VAL A 34 20.30 8.02 -9.46
N HIS A 35 19.94 7.13 -10.39
CA HIS A 35 19.11 5.98 -10.12
C HIS A 35 19.92 4.68 -10.25
N ILE A 36 19.29 3.58 -10.68
CA ILE A 36 19.94 2.26 -10.86
C ILE A 36 21.22 2.40 -11.73
N GLY A 37 22.31 1.79 -11.28
CA GLY A 37 23.59 1.73 -12.01
C GLY A 37 24.78 2.30 -11.25
N ASP A 38 24.59 2.75 -10.01
CA ASP A 38 25.63 3.15 -9.08
C ASP A 38 25.41 2.49 -7.71
N ASP A 39 26.35 2.61 -6.78
CA ASP A 39 26.29 2.00 -5.43
C ASP A 39 25.06 2.47 -4.63
N ALA A 40 24.56 3.68 -4.89
CA ALA A 40 23.38 4.23 -4.27
C ALA A 40 22.68 5.25 -5.18
N ALA A 41 21.37 5.38 -4.99
CA ALA A 41 20.57 6.41 -5.66
C ALA A 41 20.82 7.79 -5.03
N VAL A 42 20.83 8.83 -5.87
CA VAL A 42 20.83 10.23 -5.44
C VAL A 42 19.50 10.84 -5.85
N LEU A 43 18.69 11.22 -4.87
CA LEU A 43 17.39 11.84 -5.07
C LEU A 43 17.40 13.28 -4.56
N GLY A 44 16.63 14.14 -5.18
CA GLY A 44 16.45 15.49 -4.67
C GLY A 44 16.38 16.56 -5.74
N PRO A 45 16.37 17.83 -5.33
CA PRO A 45 16.32 18.27 -3.93
C PRO A 45 14.97 17.99 -3.27
N PHE A 46 14.96 17.79 -1.95
CA PHE A 46 13.76 17.77 -1.12
C PHE A 46 13.54 19.19 -0.55
N LEU A 47 12.33 19.74 -0.76
CA LEU A 47 11.94 21.06 -0.27
C LEU A 47 11.17 20.99 1.05
N GLY A 48 10.53 19.84 1.29
CA GLY A 48 9.71 19.53 2.47
C GLY A 48 10.41 18.61 3.48
N GLN A 49 9.62 17.73 4.06
CA GLN A 49 10.08 16.64 4.94
C GLN A 49 10.05 15.32 4.19
N VAL A 50 11.10 14.54 4.36
CA VAL A 50 11.17 13.19 3.79
C VAL A 50 10.31 12.25 4.63
N VAL A 51 9.50 11.44 3.97
CA VAL A 51 8.69 10.35 4.54
C VAL A 51 9.27 9.05 4.01
N VAL A 52 9.54 8.09 4.89
CA VAL A 52 10.13 6.80 4.53
C VAL A 52 9.31 5.69 5.16
N SER A 53 8.98 4.66 4.39
CA SER A 53 8.41 3.42 4.90
C SER A 53 9.05 2.21 4.22
N ALA A 54 8.85 1.03 4.80
CA ALA A 54 9.26 -0.23 4.22
C ALA A 54 8.25 -1.32 4.53
N ASP A 55 7.97 -2.15 3.53
CA ASP A 55 7.07 -3.29 3.63
C ASP A 55 7.68 -4.53 2.99
N VAL A 56 7.23 -5.73 3.40
CA VAL A 56 7.72 -7.00 2.90
C VAL A 56 6.56 -7.88 2.47
N ALA A 57 6.52 -8.23 1.20
CA ALA A 57 5.60 -9.23 0.68
C ALA A 57 6.31 -10.60 0.57
N VAL A 58 5.75 -11.61 1.19
CA VAL A 58 6.23 -13.00 1.10
C VAL A 58 5.25 -13.80 0.26
N TYR A 59 5.75 -14.45 -0.79
CA TYR A 59 4.94 -15.33 -1.63
C TYR A 59 4.38 -16.48 -0.79
N ALA A 60 3.18 -16.93 -1.08
CA ALA A 60 2.40 -17.87 -0.29
C ALA A 60 1.86 -17.38 1.08
N ILE A 61 2.29 -16.20 1.57
CA ILE A 61 1.69 -15.57 2.76
C ILE A 61 0.78 -14.40 2.34
N HIS A 62 1.32 -13.43 1.61
CA HIS A 62 0.59 -12.24 1.17
C HIS A 62 -0.07 -12.42 -0.20
N LEU A 63 0.32 -13.46 -0.94
CA LEU A 63 -0.30 -13.82 -2.20
C LEU A 63 -0.24 -15.35 -2.37
N ASP A 64 -1.38 -15.97 -2.67
CA ASP A 64 -1.50 -17.41 -2.86
C ASP A 64 -0.79 -17.81 -4.17
N SER A 65 0.35 -18.48 -4.03
CA SER A 65 1.25 -18.81 -5.14
C SER A 65 0.68 -19.84 -6.15
N GLU A 66 -0.39 -20.53 -5.78
CA GLU A 66 -1.07 -21.46 -6.69
C GLU A 66 -2.12 -20.73 -7.55
N LEU A 67 -2.53 -19.53 -7.14
CA LEU A 67 -3.62 -18.76 -7.76
C LEU A 67 -3.14 -17.54 -8.52
N PHE A 68 -1.98 -16.99 -8.16
CA PHE A 68 -1.47 -15.72 -8.67
C PHE A 68 0.00 -15.84 -9.09
N SER A 69 0.43 -14.96 -9.99
CA SER A 69 1.75 -14.96 -10.60
C SER A 69 2.80 -14.20 -9.78
N LEU A 70 4.08 -14.35 -10.15
CA LEU A 70 5.15 -13.50 -9.62
C LEU A 70 4.98 -12.03 -10.04
N GLU A 71 4.42 -11.77 -11.22
CA GLU A 71 4.08 -10.41 -11.65
C GLU A 71 3.05 -9.77 -10.71
N ASP A 72 2.03 -10.52 -10.28
CA ASP A 72 1.07 -10.03 -9.30
C ASP A 72 1.72 -9.77 -7.92
N LEU A 73 2.66 -10.62 -7.49
CA LEU A 73 3.44 -10.41 -6.27
C LEU A 73 4.25 -9.11 -6.33
N GLY A 74 4.99 -8.90 -7.44
CA GLY A 74 5.78 -7.68 -7.64
C GLY A 74 4.94 -6.42 -7.62
N PHE A 75 3.77 -6.45 -8.29
CA PHE A 75 2.83 -5.34 -8.29
C PHE A 75 2.32 -5.03 -6.87
N LYS A 76 1.84 -6.05 -6.18
CA LYS A 76 1.27 -5.92 -4.84
C LYS A 76 2.30 -5.42 -3.82
N ALA A 77 3.54 -5.93 -3.86
CA ALA A 77 4.61 -5.51 -2.95
C ALA A 77 4.92 -4.00 -3.06
N VAL A 78 4.93 -3.45 -4.27
CA VAL A 78 5.12 -2.01 -4.49
C VAL A 78 3.92 -1.22 -3.98
N THR A 79 2.71 -1.70 -4.26
CA THR A 79 1.49 -0.99 -3.88
C THR A 79 1.30 -0.95 -2.36
N SER A 80 1.57 -2.05 -1.65
CA SER A 80 1.47 -2.10 -0.18
C SER A 80 2.38 -1.06 0.47
N ALA A 81 3.64 -1.00 0.07
CA ALA A 81 4.58 0.00 0.59
C ALA A 81 4.18 1.44 0.26
N LEU A 82 3.67 1.68 -0.95
CA LEU A 82 3.18 3.01 -1.37
C LEU A 82 1.92 3.46 -0.62
N SER A 83 1.13 2.52 -0.09
CA SER A 83 -0.05 2.82 0.72
C SER A 83 0.31 3.59 1.99
N ASP A 84 1.47 3.32 2.59
CA ASP A 84 1.98 4.10 3.72
C ASP A 84 2.26 5.56 3.36
N LEU A 85 2.80 5.82 2.17
CA LEU A 85 2.99 7.20 1.69
C LEU A 85 1.65 7.90 1.46
N ALA A 86 0.66 7.17 0.91
CA ALA A 86 -0.69 7.68 0.75
C ALA A 86 -1.31 8.03 2.12
N ALA A 87 -1.15 7.17 3.12
CA ALA A 87 -1.62 7.37 4.49
C ALA A 87 -1.03 8.62 5.17
N MET A 88 0.17 9.03 4.75
CA MET A 88 0.84 10.24 5.24
C MET A 88 0.58 11.48 4.38
N GLY A 89 -0.16 11.35 3.27
CA GLY A 89 -0.40 12.41 2.28
C GLY A 89 0.86 12.83 1.53
N ALA A 90 1.82 11.92 1.36
CA ALA A 90 3.12 12.19 0.76
C ALA A 90 3.11 12.00 -0.76
N HIS A 91 3.92 12.83 -1.45
CA HIS A 91 4.27 12.60 -2.85
C HIS A 91 5.38 11.56 -2.95
N PRO A 92 5.21 10.46 -3.68
CA PRO A 92 6.29 9.49 -3.93
C PRO A 92 7.47 10.14 -4.68
N ARG A 93 8.70 9.78 -4.29
CA ARG A 93 9.93 10.29 -4.89
C ARG A 93 10.83 9.17 -5.44
N GLY A 94 10.73 7.98 -4.88
CA GLY A 94 11.47 6.81 -5.31
C GLY A 94 11.23 5.61 -4.43
N LEU A 95 11.55 4.43 -4.93
CA LEU A 95 11.52 3.19 -4.18
C LEU A 95 12.72 2.31 -4.49
N THR A 96 13.14 1.53 -3.50
CA THR A 96 14.12 0.46 -3.68
C THR A 96 13.46 -0.89 -3.43
N VAL A 97 13.91 -1.92 -4.16
CA VAL A 97 13.34 -3.26 -4.08
C VAL A 97 14.44 -4.28 -3.80
N SER A 98 14.38 -4.95 -2.67
CA SER A 98 15.24 -6.08 -2.36
C SER A 98 14.45 -7.38 -2.51
N VAL A 99 14.91 -8.26 -3.39
CA VAL A 99 14.27 -9.55 -3.69
C VAL A 99 15.14 -10.68 -3.16
N SER A 100 14.53 -11.58 -2.40
CA SER A 100 15.13 -12.86 -2.02
C SER A 100 14.30 -13.99 -2.64
N ALA A 101 14.95 -14.93 -3.35
CA ALA A 101 14.23 -15.98 -4.06
C ALA A 101 15.03 -17.29 -4.21
N PRO A 102 14.34 -18.43 -4.35
CA PRO A 102 14.98 -19.69 -4.70
C PRO A 102 15.66 -19.64 -6.08
N PRO A 103 16.72 -20.42 -6.30
CA PRO A 103 17.30 -20.60 -7.63
C PRO A 103 16.25 -21.05 -8.65
N GLY A 104 16.22 -20.40 -9.82
CA GLY A 104 15.28 -20.72 -10.91
C GLY A 104 13.95 -19.96 -10.85
N THR A 105 13.74 -19.09 -9.87
CA THR A 105 12.59 -18.15 -9.86
C THR A 105 12.68 -17.23 -11.09
N ASP A 106 11.54 -17.00 -11.76
CA ASP A 106 11.45 -16.02 -12.86
C ASP A 106 11.46 -14.59 -12.31
N LEU A 107 12.66 -14.07 -12.09
CA LEU A 107 12.86 -12.71 -11.59
C LEU A 107 12.39 -11.64 -12.59
N GLU A 108 12.41 -11.92 -13.90
CA GLU A 108 11.92 -10.99 -14.92
C GLU A 108 10.39 -10.83 -14.82
N GLU A 109 9.67 -11.94 -14.61
CA GLU A 109 8.22 -11.88 -14.37
C GLU A 109 7.89 -11.03 -13.14
N LEU A 110 8.59 -11.26 -12.02
CA LEU A 110 8.41 -10.49 -10.79
C LEU A 110 8.68 -8.99 -11.02
N HIS A 111 9.79 -8.65 -11.70
CA HIS A 111 10.15 -7.25 -11.93
C HIS A 111 9.26 -6.56 -12.97
N ARG A 112 8.59 -7.29 -13.87
CA ARG A 112 7.50 -6.71 -14.70
C ARG A 112 6.36 -6.19 -13.83
N GLY A 113 5.96 -6.93 -12.80
CA GLY A 113 4.95 -6.47 -11.85
C GLY A 113 5.39 -5.23 -11.08
N ILE A 114 6.65 -5.20 -10.63
CA ILE A 114 7.25 -4.04 -9.96
C ILE A 114 7.23 -2.82 -10.89
N SER A 115 7.64 -2.99 -12.16
CA SER A 115 7.64 -1.92 -13.17
C SER A 115 6.23 -1.37 -13.42
N LEU A 116 5.25 -2.26 -13.58
CA LEU A 116 3.86 -1.86 -13.78
C LEU A 116 3.32 -1.01 -12.61
N ALA A 117 3.58 -1.42 -11.36
CA ALA A 117 3.16 -0.66 -10.18
C ALA A 117 3.91 0.68 -10.05
N SER A 118 5.21 0.70 -10.36
CA SER A 118 6.04 1.91 -10.43
C SER A 118 5.50 2.91 -11.46
N GLU A 119 5.20 2.46 -12.67
CA GLU A 119 4.64 3.29 -13.74
C GLU A 119 3.25 3.82 -13.36
N PHE A 120 2.39 2.96 -12.83
CA PHE A 120 1.03 3.33 -12.42
C PHE A 120 1.02 4.39 -11.32
N SER A 121 1.91 4.26 -10.34
CA SER A 121 2.02 5.20 -9.20
C SER A 121 2.86 6.44 -9.50
N GLY A 122 3.63 6.44 -10.58
CA GLY A 122 4.61 7.48 -10.89
C GLY A 122 5.80 7.50 -9.92
N CYS A 123 6.02 6.42 -9.15
CA CYS A 123 7.13 6.29 -8.22
C CYS A 123 8.26 5.46 -8.83
N PRO A 124 9.41 6.05 -9.17
CA PRO A 124 10.50 5.34 -9.84
C PRO A 124 11.16 4.29 -8.96
N VAL A 125 11.53 3.16 -9.55
CA VAL A 125 12.48 2.23 -8.94
C VAL A 125 13.87 2.84 -9.09
N VAL A 126 14.51 3.16 -7.97
CA VAL A 126 15.80 3.88 -7.97
C VAL A 126 16.97 3.00 -7.55
N GLY A 127 16.71 1.80 -7.04
CA GLY A 127 17.73 0.85 -6.61
C GLY A 127 17.11 -0.44 -6.11
N GLY A 128 17.96 -1.37 -5.67
CA GLY A 128 17.52 -2.64 -5.10
C GLY A 128 18.65 -3.61 -4.88
N ASP A 129 18.29 -4.83 -4.49
CA ASP A 129 19.22 -5.91 -4.22
C ASP A 129 18.61 -7.26 -4.59
N LEU A 130 19.44 -8.25 -4.94
CA LEU A 130 19.02 -9.62 -5.20
C LEU A 130 19.79 -10.59 -4.30
N SER A 131 19.09 -11.53 -3.70
CA SER A 131 19.71 -12.56 -2.85
C SER A 131 19.05 -13.93 -3.05
N GLY A 132 19.84 -14.99 -2.88
CA GLY A 132 19.31 -16.35 -2.84
C GLY A 132 18.62 -16.66 -1.51
N ALA A 133 17.46 -17.33 -1.56
CA ALA A 133 16.71 -17.76 -0.37
C ALA A 133 15.92 -19.04 -0.63
N THR A 134 15.27 -19.58 0.41
CA THR A 134 14.36 -20.74 0.28
C THR A 134 12.98 -20.36 -0.21
N ASP A 135 12.55 -19.13 0.08
CA ASP A 135 11.23 -18.61 -0.24
C ASP A 135 11.35 -17.28 -0.98
N THR A 136 10.38 -16.98 -1.86
CA THR A 136 10.37 -15.71 -2.56
C THR A 136 9.78 -14.62 -1.66
N SER A 137 10.56 -13.57 -1.42
CA SER A 137 10.10 -12.36 -0.73
C SER A 137 10.59 -11.09 -1.42
N VAL A 138 9.78 -10.05 -1.32
CA VAL A 138 10.03 -8.73 -1.92
C VAL A 138 9.91 -7.69 -0.83
N ALA A 139 11.04 -7.10 -0.43
CA ALA A 139 11.07 -5.98 0.48
C ALA A 139 11.14 -4.68 -0.34
N VAL A 140 10.20 -3.79 -0.13
CA VAL A 140 10.12 -2.49 -0.81
C VAL A 140 10.29 -1.39 0.21
N SER A 141 11.27 -0.51 0.01
CA SER A 141 11.39 0.73 0.77
C SER A 141 10.97 1.89 -0.11
N VAL A 142 10.09 2.75 0.40
CA VAL A 142 9.54 3.89 -0.32
C VAL A 142 9.98 5.20 0.30
N ILE A 143 10.28 6.17 -0.53
CA ILE A 143 10.70 7.52 -0.16
C ILE A 143 9.70 8.50 -0.75
N GLY A 144 9.12 9.33 0.09
CA GLY A 144 8.18 10.38 -0.30
C GLY A 144 8.55 11.72 0.31
N GLU A 145 7.78 12.72 -0.05
CA GLU A 145 7.95 14.09 0.43
C GLU A 145 6.60 14.72 0.78
N VAL A 146 6.56 15.43 1.91
CA VAL A 146 5.43 16.29 2.31
C VAL A 146 5.92 17.70 2.60
N PRO A 147 5.10 18.75 2.43
CA PRO A 147 5.44 20.07 2.92
C PRO A 147 5.72 20.03 4.43
N ARG A 148 6.57 20.94 4.91
CA ARG A 148 7.01 20.94 6.32
C ARG A 148 5.83 21.09 7.28
N GLY A 149 5.70 20.12 8.20
CA GLY A 149 4.66 20.11 9.22
C GLY A 149 3.28 19.66 8.73
N GLU A 150 3.17 19.18 7.48
CA GLU A 150 1.89 18.77 6.91
C GLU A 150 1.70 17.25 6.80
N ALA A 151 2.66 16.44 7.24
CA ALA A 151 2.47 14.99 7.27
C ALA A 151 1.24 14.64 8.12
N VAL A 152 0.30 13.90 7.55
CA VAL A 152 -0.87 13.43 8.29
C VAL A 152 -0.47 12.22 9.12
N LEU A 153 -0.92 12.18 10.37
CA LEU A 153 -0.56 11.13 11.32
C LEU A 153 -1.79 10.30 11.69
N ARG A 154 -1.55 9.14 12.31
CA ARG A 154 -2.62 8.34 12.97
C ARG A 154 -3.14 9.01 14.24
N THR A 155 -2.38 9.96 14.79
CA THR A 155 -2.73 10.76 15.95
C THR A 155 -3.37 12.07 15.51
N GLY A 156 -4.33 12.58 16.29
CA GLY A 156 -4.91 13.89 15.99
C GLY A 156 -6.41 13.88 15.77
N ALA A 157 -7.04 12.70 15.69
CA ALA A 157 -8.50 12.59 15.67
C ALA A 157 -9.11 13.17 16.94
N LYS A 158 -10.19 13.94 16.80
CA LYS A 158 -10.83 14.68 17.90
C LYS A 158 -12.31 14.31 18.01
N ASN A 159 -12.83 14.39 19.23
CA ASN A 159 -14.27 14.24 19.45
C ASN A 159 -15.08 15.16 18.53
N GLY A 160 -16.02 14.56 17.80
CA GLY A 160 -16.88 15.25 16.84
C GLY A 160 -16.39 15.20 15.40
N ASP A 161 -15.14 14.80 15.14
CA ASP A 161 -14.64 14.55 13.78
C ASP A 161 -15.51 13.49 13.09
N GLU A 162 -15.81 13.70 11.82
CA GLU A 162 -16.45 12.71 10.96
C GLU A 162 -15.40 11.73 10.44
N ILE A 163 -15.78 10.46 10.34
CA ILE A 163 -14.91 9.36 9.89
C ILE A 163 -15.29 9.00 8.48
N PHE A 164 -14.30 8.92 7.60
CA PHE A 164 -14.45 8.57 6.19
C PHE A 164 -13.56 7.40 5.78
N VAL A 165 -13.96 6.72 4.71
CA VAL A 165 -13.10 5.84 3.94
C VAL A 165 -13.14 6.22 2.47
N THR A 166 -12.05 6.01 1.74
CA THR A 166 -11.94 6.40 0.33
C THR A 166 -12.69 5.48 -0.60
N GLY A 167 -13.08 4.28 -0.16
CA GLY A 167 -13.83 3.33 -0.96
C GLY A 167 -14.58 2.27 -0.17
N ALA A 168 -15.32 1.43 -0.89
CA ALA A 168 -15.97 0.26 -0.32
C ALA A 168 -14.93 -0.81 0.05
N LEU A 169 -15.20 -1.56 1.11
CA LEU A 169 -14.26 -2.47 1.76
C LEU A 169 -14.60 -3.93 1.50
N GLY A 170 -13.60 -4.81 1.67
CA GLY A 170 -13.72 -6.25 1.51
C GLY A 170 -13.45 -6.74 0.09
N SER A 171 -13.04 -5.86 -0.83
CA SER A 171 -12.76 -6.22 -2.23
C SER A 171 -11.65 -7.26 -2.34
N ALA A 172 -10.55 -7.07 -1.63
CA ALA A 172 -9.40 -7.97 -1.69
C ALA A 172 -9.74 -9.37 -1.14
N SER A 173 -10.37 -9.43 0.03
CA SER A 173 -10.75 -10.69 0.67
C SER A 173 -11.80 -11.47 -0.15
N ALA A 174 -12.80 -10.76 -0.69
CA ALA A 174 -13.79 -11.35 -1.59
C ALA A 174 -13.15 -11.86 -2.89
N GLY A 175 -12.18 -11.11 -3.43
CA GLY A 175 -11.41 -11.50 -4.60
C GLY A 175 -10.66 -12.81 -4.42
N LEU A 176 -9.98 -12.99 -3.27
CA LEU A 176 -9.31 -14.24 -2.93
C LEU A 176 -10.30 -15.41 -2.83
N ARG A 177 -11.44 -15.20 -2.16
CA ARG A 177 -12.50 -16.22 -2.06
C ARG A 177 -13.02 -16.62 -3.44
N LEU A 178 -13.33 -15.64 -4.29
CA LEU A 178 -13.81 -15.89 -5.64
C LEU A 178 -12.77 -16.60 -6.50
N ARG A 179 -11.50 -16.21 -6.41
CA ARG A 179 -10.42 -16.84 -7.16
C ARG A 179 -10.21 -18.30 -6.75
N ARG A 180 -10.28 -18.59 -5.47
CA ARG A 180 -10.31 -19.98 -4.94
C ARG A 180 -11.50 -20.79 -5.46
N GLY A 181 -12.61 -20.11 -5.73
CA GLY A 181 -13.80 -20.70 -6.38
C GLY A 181 -13.70 -20.81 -7.91
N GLY A 182 -12.56 -20.47 -8.53
CA GLY A 182 -12.34 -20.60 -9.97
C GLY A 182 -12.70 -19.36 -10.79
N ALA A 183 -12.96 -18.21 -10.17
CA ALA A 183 -13.22 -16.97 -10.90
C ALA A 183 -12.02 -16.54 -11.76
N SER A 184 -12.30 -15.88 -12.89
CA SER A 184 -11.27 -15.33 -13.80
C SER A 184 -10.40 -14.30 -13.10
N LEU A 185 -9.15 -14.16 -13.56
CA LEU A 185 -8.24 -13.09 -13.16
C LEU A 185 -8.75 -11.69 -13.55
N ASP A 186 -9.63 -11.59 -14.56
CA ASP A 186 -10.23 -10.32 -15.00
C ASP A 186 -11.44 -9.89 -14.15
N ASN A 187 -11.87 -10.72 -13.18
CA ASN A 187 -12.90 -10.31 -12.24
C ASN A 187 -12.40 -9.14 -11.39
N GLU A 188 -13.21 -8.10 -11.22
CA GLU A 188 -12.82 -6.84 -10.54
C GLU A 188 -12.35 -7.08 -9.10
N LEU A 189 -13.02 -7.93 -8.33
CA LEU A 189 -12.61 -8.26 -6.96
C LEU A 189 -11.31 -9.07 -6.93
N VAL A 190 -11.13 -10.00 -7.88
CA VAL A 190 -9.86 -10.75 -8.04
C VAL A 190 -8.74 -9.80 -8.41
N THR A 191 -9.01 -8.81 -9.26
CA THR A 191 -8.05 -7.77 -9.61
C THR A 191 -7.70 -6.89 -8.39
N ALA A 192 -8.68 -6.52 -7.56
CA ALA A 192 -8.42 -5.78 -6.33
C ALA A 192 -7.51 -6.56 -5.37
N GLN A 193 -7.62 -7.89 -5.29
CA GLN A 193 -6.74 -8.73 -4.48
C GLN A 193 -5.31 -8.79 -5.01
N ARG A 194 -5.13 -9.01 -6.33
CA ARG A 194 -3.81 -9.25 -6.91
C ARG A 194 -3.05 -7.99 -7.29
N ARG A 195 -3.78 -6.92 -7.60
CA ARG A 195 -3.24 -5.62 -8.06
C ARG A 195 -3.99 -4.47 -7.39
N PRO A 196 -3.90 -4.36 -6.05
CA PRO A 196 -4.53 -3.26 -5.32
C PRO A 196 -3.94 -1.92 -5.76
N LEU A 197 -4.60 -0.82 -5.41
CA LEU A 197 -4.18 0.52 -5.76
C LEU A 197 -3.89 1.34 -4.50
N ALA A 198 -2.68 1.88 -4.38
CA ALA A 198 -2.37 2.85 -3.34
C ALA A 198 -3.10 4.17 -3.62
N ARG A 199 -3.78 4.72 -2.62
CA ARG A 199 -4.62 5.94 -2.72
C ARG A 199 -3.78 7.23 -2.59
N ILE A 200 -2.70 7.35 -3.38
CA ILE A 200 -1.75 8.49 -3.30
C ILE A 200 -2.45 9.83 -3.50
N ASN A 201 -3.25 9.96 -4.56
CA ASN A 201 -3.93 11.22 -4.87
C ASN A 201 -4.98 11.59 -3.82
N GLU A 202 -5.69 10.59 -3.30
CA GLU A 202 -6.66 10.75 -2.22
C GLU A 202 -5.97 11.16 -0.91
N GLY A 203 -4.81 10.57 -0.59
CA GLY A 203 -4.01 10.94 0.57
C GLY A 203 -3.52 12.39 0.51
N ILE A 204 -3.02 12.81 -0.65
CA ILE A 204 -2.60 14.20 -0.90
C ILE A 204 -3.79 15.15 -0.77
N ALA A 205 -4.95 14.81 -1.36
CA ALA A 205 -6.17 15.62 -1.27
C ALA A 205 -6.67 15.74 0.19
N ALA A 206 -6.62 14.64 0.95
CA ALA A 206 -6.97 14.63 2.36
C ALA A 206 -6.04 15.55 3.17
N ARG A 207 -4.72 15.47 2.97
CA ARG A 207 -3.75 16.37 3.60
C ARG A 207 -4.05 17.84 3.29
N GLU A 208 -4.28 18.19 2.03
CA GLU A 208 -4.58 19.57 1.60
C GLU A 208 -5.91 20.08 2.17
N SER A 209 -6.86 19.19 2.42
CA SER A 209 -8.10 19.57 3.10
C SER A 209 -7.92 19.82 4.60
N GLY A 210 -6.76 19.41 5.18
CA GLY A 210 -6.43 19.62 6.59
C GLY A 210 -7.13 18.63 7.52
N VAL A 211 -7.19 17.37 7.13
CA VAL A 211 -7.74 16.28 7.96
C VAL A 211 -7.00 16.15 9.28
N SER A 212 -7.68 15.66 10.30
CA SER A 212 -7.13 15.57 11.67
C SER A 212 -6.27 14.35 11.90
N ALA A 213 -6.64 13.18 11.30
CA ALA A 213 -5.83 11.97 11.29
C ALA A 213 -6.15 11.12 10.06
N MET A 214 -5.18 10.28 9.68
CA MET A 214 -5.34 9.36 8.55
C MET A 214 -4.45 8.13 8.74
N MET A 215 -4.87 7.01 8.19
CA MET A 215 -4.07 5.80 7.98
C MET A 215 -4.66 5.00 6.80
N ASP A 216 -3.92 4.05 6.27
CA ASP A 216 -4.45 3.09 5.32
C ASP A 216 -5.14 1.90 6.01
N LEU A 217 -5.90 1.14 5.23
CA LEU A 217 -6.59 -0.08 5.66
C LEU A 217 -5.87 -1.30 5.07
N SER A 218 -4.89 -1.80 5.79
CA SER A 218 -4.07 -2.95 5.41
C SER A 218 -4.51 -4.25 6.10
N ASP A 219 -4.97 -4.19 7.35
CA ASP A 219 -5.38 -5.35 8.15
C ASP A 219 -6.90 -5.49 8.31
N GLY A 220 -7.65 -4.55 7.77
CA GLY A 220 -9.11 -4.45 7.84
C GLY A 220 -9.58 -3.42 8.84
N ILE A 221 -10.74 -2.79 8.53
CA ILE A 221 -11.26 -1.68 9.34
C ILE A 221 -11.51 -2.07 10.80
N GLY A 222 -11.85 -3.33 11.08
CA GLY A 222 -12.04 -3.85 12.43
C GLY A 222 -10.76 -3.82 13.28
N LEU A 223 -9.58 -3.74 12.70
CA LEU A 223 -8.32 -3.61 13.41
C LEU A 223 -7.75 -2.18 13.29
N ASP A 224 -7.74 -1.63 12.08
CA ASP A 224 -7.06 -0.37 11.78
C ASP A 224 -7.76 0.83 12.40
N LEU A 225 -9.10 0.88 12.41
CA LEU A 225 -9.83 1.92 13.13
C LEU A 225 -9.58 1.89 14.65
N HIS A 226 -9.43 0.69 15.22
CA HIS A 226 -9.05 0.56 16.62
C HIS A 226 -7.63 1.09 16.90
N ARG A 227 -6.70 0.93 15.95
CA ARG A 227 -5.34 1.48 16.03
C ARG A 227 -5.35 3.02 15.98
N LEU A 228 -6.08 3.60 15.00
CA LEU A 228 -6.22 5.05 14.87
C LEU A 228 -6.86 5.66 16.12
N ALA A 229 -7.95 5.09 16.59
CA ALA A 229 -8.65 5.54 17.81
C ALA A 229 -7.75 5.46 19.04
N SER A 230 -6.99 4.37 19.18
CA SER A 230 -6.03 4.22 20.29
C SER A 230 -4.87 5.22 20.20
N ALA A 231 -4.32 5.46 19.01
CA ALA A 231 -3.26 6.44 18.79
C ALA A 231 -3.71 7.87 19.10
N SER A 232 -4.97 8.19 18.86
CA SER A 232 -5.59 9.49 19.13
C SER A 232 -6.22 9.60 20.52
N ASN A 233 -6.25 8.52 21.31
CA ASN A 233 -6.90 8.42 22.62
C ASN A 233 -8.39 8.83 22.58
N VAL A 234 -9.13 8.28 21.60
CA VAL A 234 -10.56 8.54 21.37
C VAL A 234 -11.31 7.23 21.15
N GLY A 235 -12.64 7.29 21.17
CA GLY A 235 -13.52 6.23 20.69
C GLY A 235 -14.12 6.58 19.33
N PHE A 236 -15.04 5.72 18.87
CA PHE A 236 -15.77 5.94 17.64
C PHE A 236 -17.18 5.33 17.70
N ALA A 237 -18.07 5.90 16.90
CA ALA A 237 -19.40 5.39 16.66
C ALA A 237 -19.63 5.32 15.13
N LEU A 238 -19.57 4.12 14.57
CA LEU A 238 -19.90 3.88 13.18
C LEU A 238 -21.40 3.69 13.01
N TYR A 239 -21.93 4.20 11.93
CA TYR A 239 -23.31 3.96 11.51
C TYR A 239 -23.39 3.08 10.26
N GLN A 240 -22.29 2.79 9.60
CA GLN A 240 -22.21 1.84 8.49
C GLN A 240 -20.76 1.37 8.26
N VAL A 241 -20.62 0.25 7.55
CA VAL A 241 -19.40 -0.17 6.86
C VAL A 241 -19.75 -0.31 5.38
N PRO A 242 -19.11 0.45 4.47
CA PRO A 242 -19.41 0.34 3.05
C PRO A 242 -18.82 -0.96 2.49
N ILE A 243 -19.69 -1.86 2.07
CA ILE A 243 -19.31 -3.20 1.57
C ILE A 243 -19.18 -3.14 0.05
N ALA A 244 -18.07 -3.65 -0.49
CA ALA A 244 -17.90 -3.80 -1.93
C ALA A 244 -18.94 -4.77 -2.51
N GLU A 245 -19.40 -4.49 -3.72
CA GLU A 245 -20.36 -5.37 -4.39
C GLU A 245 -19.78 -6.77 -4.57
N GLY A 246 -20.47 -7.79 -4.06
CA GLY A 246 -20.01 -9.19 -4.05
C GLY A 246 -19.13 -9.57 -2.86
N ALA A 247 -18.77 -8.63 -1.98
CA ALA A 247 -18.17 -8.93 -0.68
C ALA A 247 -19.21 -9.15 0.41
N THR A 248 -18.81 -9.77 1.50
CA THR A 248 -19.62 -9.93 2.71
C THR A 248 -19.24 -8.89 3.75
N LEU A 249 -20.12 -8.63 4.73
CA LEU A 249 -19.80 -7.74 5.86
C LEU A 249 -18.56 -8.22 6.63
N GLN A 250 -18.38 -9.52 6.80
CA GLN A 250 -17.20 -10.09 7.45
C GLN A 250 -15.92 -9.77 6.68
N GLU A 251 -15.92 -9.89 5.35
CA GLU A 251 -14.80 -9.53 4.49
C GLU A 251 -14.51 -8.04 4.56
N ALA A 252 -15.53 -7.19 4.59
CA ALA A 252 -15.36 -5.74 4.71
C ALA A 252 -14.80 -5.30 6.09
N ILE A 253 -15.12 -6.02 7.17
CA ILE A 253 -14.65 -5.68 8.53
C ILE A 253 -13.26 -6.23 8.80
N SER A 254 -13.02 -7.50 8.51
CA SER A 254 -11.80 -8.23 8.91
C SER A 254 -10.90 -8.64 7.76
N GLY A 255 -11.32 -8.43 6.51
CA GLY A 255 -10.47 -8.62 5.35
C GLY A 255 -9.43 -7.51 5.26
N GLY A 256 -8.17 -7.90 5.12
CA GLY A 256 -7.08 -6.95 4.89
C GLY A 256 -6.87 -6.67 3.41
N GLU A 257 -5.87 -5.82 3.12
CA GLU A 257 -5.32 -5.55 1.79
C GLU A 257 -6.24 -4.76 0.84
N ASP A 258 -7.24 -4.05 1.37
CA ASP A 258 -8.05 -3.12 0.57
C ASP A 258 -7.28 -1.85 0.19
N TYR A 259 -6.30 -1.44 1.02
CA TYR A 259 -5.46 -0.25 0.84
C TYR A 259 -6.25 1.03 0.54
N GLU A 260 -7.49 1.09 1.04
CA GLU A 260 -8.25 2.34 1.13
C GLU A 260 -7.74 3.19 2.30
N LEU A 261 -8.02 4.49 2.31
CA LEU A 261 -7.64 5.37 3.42
C LEU A 261 -8.80 5.55 4.40
N LEU A 262 -8.48 5.47 5.68
CA LEU A 262 -9.32 5.83 6.81
C LEU A 262 -8.96 7.24 7.25
N ILE A 263 -9.92 8.16 7.23
CA ILE A 263 -9.72 9.60 7.39
C ILE A 263 -10.63 10.11 8.49
N THR A 264 -10.14 11.02 9.35
CA THR A 264 -10.97 11.78 10.28
C THR A 264 -10.83 13.28 10.04
N THR A 265 -11.92 14.02 10.09
CA THR A 265 -11.92 15.47 9.86
C THR A 265 -13.03 16.20 10.60
N SER A 266 -12.75 17.41 11.05
CA SER A 266 -13.74 18.36 11.57
C SER A 266 -14.43 19.20 10.48
N ASP A 267 -13.91 19.14 9.23
CA ASP A 267 -14.46 19.88 8.09
C ASP A 267 -14.75 18.91 6.92
N PRO A 268 -15.86 18.16 6.98
CA PRO A 268 -16.24 17.21 5.95
C PRO A 268 -16.50 17.84 4.60
N GLU A 269 -17.03 19.07 4.56
CA GLU A 269 -17.34 19.78 3.30
C GLU A 269 -16.05 20.16 2.55
N LYS A 270 -15.03 20.61 3.29
CA LYS A 270 -13.72 20.90 2.70
C LYS A 270 -13.08 19.64 2.15
N LEU A 271 -13.16 18.50 2.86
CA LEU A 271 -12.65 17.22 2.37
C LEU A 271 -13.33 16.84 1.04
N ARG A 272 -14.66 16.81 0.99
CA ARG A 272 -15.43 16.48 -0.21
C ARG A 272 -15.12 17.42 -1.38
N SER A 273 -15.12 18.73 -1.12
CA SER A 273 -14.82 19.73 -2.16
C SER A 273 -13.40 19.58 -2.71
N THR A 274 -12.40 19.27 -1.89
CA THR A 274 -11.02 19.04 -2.33
C THR A 274 -10.93 17.80 -3.22
N PHE A 275 -11.58 16.69 -2.82
CA PHE A 275 -11.64 15.49 -3.66
C PHE A 275 -12.30 15.77 -5.01
N LEU A 276 -13.44 16.45 -5.01
CA LEU A 276 -14.15 16.81 -6.26
C LEU A 276 -13.30 17.69 -7.18
N GLN A 277 -12.61 18.71 -6.64
CA GLN A 277 -11.73 19.62 -7.39
C GLN A 277 -10.56 18.88 -8.05
N ARG A 278 -10.11 17.77 -7.45
CA ARG A 278 -9.06 16.91 -8.01
C ARG A 278 -9.59 15.79 -8.92
N GLY A 279 -10.91 15.74 -9.16
CA GLY A 279 -11.55 14.70 -9.97
C GLY A 279 -11.54 13.33 -9.32
N LEU A 280 -11.40 13.27 -7.98
CA LEU A 280 -11.41 12.04 -7.21
C LEU A 280 -12.84 11.66 -6.83
N ARG A 281 -13.04 10.35 -6.57
CA ARG A 281 -14.29 9.84 -6.00
C ARG A 281 -14.50 10.44 -4.62
N GLU A 282 -15.75 10.85 -4.33
CA GLU A 282 -16.12 11.35 -3.01
C GLU A 282 -15.87 10.30 -1.93
N PRO A 283 -15.21 10.63 -0.81
CA PRO A 283 -15.00 9.69 0.29
C PRO A 283 -16.32 9.40 1.01
N ILE A 284 -16.47 8.18 1.50
CA ILE A 284 -17.69 7.67 2.11
C ILE A 284 -17.65 7.93 3.62
N SER A 285 -18.62 8.68 4.13
CA SER A 285 -18.79 8.89 5.57
C SER A 285 -19.32 7.62 6.23
N ILE A 286 -18.68 7.20 7.32
CA ILE A 286 -18.98 5.93 7.99
C ILE A 286 -19.29 6.08 9.48
N GLY A 287 -18.99 7.22 10.11
CA GLY A 287 -19.17 7.37 11.54
C GLY A 287 -18.62 8.66 12.08
N ARG A 288 -18.50 8.72 13.42
CA ARG A 288 -17.95 9.86 14.14
C ARG A 288 -16.99 9.42 15.23
N VAL A 289 -16.01 10.27 15.49
CA VAL A 289 -15.12 10.17 16.65
C VAL A 289 -15.87 10.63 17.90
N VAL A 290 -15.75 9.86 18.99
CA VAL A 290 -16.34 10.18 20.29
C VAL A 290 -15.26 10.32 21.37
N SER A 291 -15.55 11.07 22.43
CA SER A 291 -14.55 11.42 23.46
C SER A 291 -14.13 10.24 24.34
N ASP A 292 -15.01 9.26 24.55
CA ASP A 292 -14.73 8.11 25.41
C ASP A 292 -13.93 7.06 24.64
N PRO A 293 -12.63 6.81 24.95
CA PRO A 293 -11.81 5.83 24.26
C PRO A 293 -12.31 4.38 24.35
N ALA A 294 -13.17 4.08 25.36
CA ALA A 294 -13.77 2.76 25.52
C ALA A 294 -15.01 2.57 24.62
N SER A 295 -15.61 3.66 24.15
CA SER A 295 -16.78 3.62 23.27
C SER A 295 -16.36 3.32 21.82
N ARG A 296 -16.56 2.10 21.37
CA ARG A 296 -16.21 1.63 20.01
C ARG A 296 -17.38 0.81 19.48
N THR A 297 -18.21 1.43 18.66
CA THR A 297 -19.49 0.83 18.25
C THR A 297 -19.74 0.90 16.76
N LEU A 298 -20.52 -0.06 16.26
CA LEU A 298 -21.16 -0.06 14.95
C LEU A 298 -22.68 -0.18 15.20
N GLU A 299 -23.46 0.80 14.71
CA GLU A 299 -24.94 0.85 14.92
C GLU A 299 -25.34 0.69 16.40
N GLY A 300 -24.53 1.24 17.31
CA GLY A 300 -24.74 1.18 18.75
C GLY A 300 -24.36 -0.16 19.41
N GLN A 301 -23.91 -1.15 18.66
CA GLN A 301 -23.37 -2.39 19.19
C GLN A 301 -21.85 -2.34 19.30
N PRO A 302 -21.24 -3.07 20.26
CA PRO A 302 -19.78 -3.14 20.34
C PRO A 302 -19.15 -3.56 19.00
N PHE A 303 -18.15 -2.81 18.55
CA PHE A 303 -17.39 -3.13 17.35
C PHE A 303 -16.11 -3.87 17.75
N GLU A 304 -16.07 -5.15 17.44
CA GLU A 304 -14.99 -6.03 17.84
C GLU A 304 -13.68 -5.72 17.08
N LYS A 305 -12.55 -5.95 17.75
CA LYS A 305 -11.23 -5.81 17.16
C LYS A 305 -10.90 -7.05 16.32
N LEU A 306 -11.27 -7.02 15.05
CA LEU A 306 -11.10 -8.10 14.08
C LEU A 306 -10.24 -7.65 12.90
N GLY A 307 -9.30 -8.48 12.45
CA GLY A 307 -8.45 -8.18 11.30
C GLY A 307 -7.30 -9.18 11.18
N TRP A 308 -6.50 -8.99 10.16
CA TRP A 308 -5.33 -9.82 9.92
C TRP A 308 -4.24 -9.55 10.96
N GLN A 309 -3.57 -10.62 11.41
CA GLN A 309 -2.41 -10.53 12.30
C GLN A 309 -1.36 -11.58 11.90
N HIS A 310 -0.13 -11.14 11.74
CA HIS A 310 0.98 -12.06 11.53
C HIS A 310 1.19 -12.95 12.75
N GLN A 311 1.41 -14.23 12.50
CA GLN A 311 1.87 -15.18 13.52
C GLN A 311 3.41 -15.08 13.57
N LEU A 312 3.93 -14.34 14.54
CA LEU A 312 5.35 -14.13 14.78
C LEU A 312 5.84 -15.02 15.92
#